data_8dd17340733bcef1da473a936502f2d5
#
_entry.id   8dd17340733bcef1da473a936502f2d5
#
_cell.length_a   1.000
_cell.length_b   1.000
_cell.length_c   1.000
_cell.angle_alpha   90.00
_cell.angle_beta   90.00
_cell.angle_gamma   90.00
#
_symmetry.space_group_name_H-M   'P 1'
#
loop_
_entity.id
_entity.type
_entity.pdbx_description
1 polymer ?
#
loop_
_entity_poly.entity_id
_entity_poly.type
_entity_poly.pdbx_seq_one_letter_code
_entity_poly.pdbx_strand_id
1 'polypeptide(L)'
;MKXXXXVSIEDVKTAITDETILVSIMFANNEIGTIEPIKEIGKLCKEKNIYFHTDAVQAIGHVDIDVKDMNIDLLSMSAHKFYGPKGVGALYIRNGVKIQNLIHGGGQERGKRASTENIAGIVGLGKAIELAIENMPEENKKLANLRGKLIKEVEKRIPEVKLNGPRDMGKRLPNNVNISFIGIEGETLLLDLDMNGIFGSTGSACASASLDPSHVLLSIGLPHEVAHGSLRLSLGDKNTEEDIDYVLEVLPKIIKQRREMSPLWEDYMKNKEEK
;
A
#
# COMPACT_ATOMS: atom_id res chain seq x y z
N MET A 1 -13.93 -14.85 -0.90
CA MET A 1 -12.96 -13.80 -0.47
C MET A 1 -13.37 -12.47 -1.12
N LYS A 2 -13.42 -11.43 -0.34
CA LYS A 2 -13.91 -10.14 -0.89
C LYS A 2 -12.79 -9.44 -1.67
N UNK A 3 -13.05 -9.14 -2.73
CA UNK A 3 -12.18 -8.57 -3.65
C UNK A 3 -11.60 -7.28 -3.32
N UNK A 4 -11.78 -6.80 -2.43
CA UNK A 4 -11.20 -5.62 -2.02
C UNK A 4 -10.34 -5.78 -0.82
N UNK A 5 -9.96 -6.65 -0.56
CA UNK A 5 -9.16 -6.92 0.44
C UNK A 5 -9.36 -6.11 1.65
N UNK A 6 -10.41 -5.70 1.89
CA UNK A 6 -10.78 -5.07 3.01
C UNK A 6 -11.06 -6.10 3.98
N VAL A 7 -10.49 -5.92 5.09
CA VAL A 7 -10.78 -6.72 6.26
C VAL A 7 -12.19 -6.36 6.73
N SER A 8 -13.09 -7.33 6.86
CA SER A 8 -14.44 -7.02 7.34
C SER A 8 -14.47 -7.04 8.88
N ILE A 9 -15.32 -6.17 9.45
CA ILE A 9 -15.50 -6.12 10.92
C ILE A 9 -15.97 -7.49 11.45
N GLU A 10 -16.80 -8.18 10.68
CA GLU A 10 -17.30 -9.51 11.08
C GLU A 10 -16.20 -10.57 11.10
N ASP A 11 -15.25 -10.47 10.15
CA ASP A 11 -14.08 -11.38 10.14
C ASP A 11 -13.22 -11.15 11.39
N VAL A 12 -12.95 -9.86 11.73
CA VAL A 12 -12.19 -9.52 12.95
C VAL A 12 -12.93 -10.00 14.19
N LYS A 13 -14.22 -9.76 14.26
CA LYS A 13 -15.07 -10.16 15.41
C LYS A 13 -15.04 -11.68 15.61
N THR A 14 -15.07 -12.44 14.51
CA THR A 14 -15.05 -13.91 14.54
C THR A 14 -13.66 -14.43 14.95
N ALA A 15 -12.60 -13.74 14.55
CA ALA A 15 -11.22 -14.14 14.88
C ALA A 15 -10.85 -13.88 16.35
N ILE A 16 -11.52 -12.94 17.02
CA ILE A 16 -11.27 -12.61 18.42
C ILE A 16 -11.78 -13.72 19.34
N THR A 17 -10.90 -14.18 20.25
CA THR A 17 -11.21 -15.18 21.28
C THR A 17 -10.95 -14.56 22.66
N ASP A 18 -11.25 -15.32 23.72
CA ASP A 18 -10.98 -14.90 25.10
C ASP A 18 -9.46 -14.79 25.41
N GLU A 19 -8.63 -15.39 24.56
CA GLU A 19 -7.17 -15.32 24.67
C GLU A 19 -6.56 -14.14 23.90
N THR A 20 -7.37 -13.43 23.10
CA THR A 20 -6.87 -12.31 22.27
C THR A 20 -6.53 -11.09 23.14
N ILE A 21 -5.28 -10.69 23.14
CA ILE A 21 -4.79 -9.52 23.90
C ILE A 21 -4.49 -8.32 23.00
N LEU A 22 -4.32 -8.54 21.70
CA LEU A 22 -3.94 -7.50 20.74
C LEU A 22 -4.50 -7.84 19.37
N VAL A 23 -5.11 -6.85 18.73
CA VAL A 23 -5.44 -6.88 17.30
C VAL A 23 -4.45 -5.94 16.60
N SER A 24 -3.80 -6.43 15.56
CA SER A 24 -2.82 -5.65 14.79
C SER A 24 -3.18 -5.74 13.30
N ILE A 25 -3.59 -4.62 12.72
CA ILE A 25 -4.04 -4.55 11.31
C ILE A 25 -3.43 -3.31 10.69
N MET A 26 -2.88 -3.43 9.46
CA MET A 26 -2.34 -2.27 8.74
C MET A 26 -3.45 -1.27 8.43
N PHE A 27 -3.12 0.03 8.47
CA PHE A 27 -4.07 1.09 8.16
C PHE A 27 -4.44 1.08 6.66
N ALA A 28 -3.44 0.90 5.83
CA ALA A 28 -3.63 0.83 4.38
C ALA A 28 -2.59 -0.10 3.76
N ASN A 29 -3.02 -0.84 2.75
CA ASN A 29 -2.16 -1.81 2.08
C ASN A 29 -1.25 -1.11 1.06
N ASN A 30 0.04 -1.41 1.13
CA ASN A 30 1.09 -0.79 0.31
C ASN A 30 1.08 -1.26 -1.16
N GLU A 31 0.43 -2.36 -1.48
CA GLU A 31 0.43 -2.91 -2.84
C GLU A 31 -0.82 -2.49 -3.62
N ILE A 32 -1.99 -2.72 -3.05
CA ILE A 32 -3.27 -2.49 -3.74
C ILE A 32 -4.00 -1.23 -3.26
N GLY A 33 -3.41 -0.52 -2.29
CA GLY A 33 -3.91 0.77 -1.82
C GLY A 33 -5.17 0.72 -0.95
N THR A 34 -5.66 -0.47 -0.58
CA THR A 34 -6.87 -0.60 0.25
C THR A 34 -6.68 0.09 1.59
N ILE A 35 -7.62 0.95 1.97
CA ILE A 35 -7.70 1.57 3.30
C ILE A 35 -8.63 0.70 4.14
N GLU A 36 -8.15 0.26 5.30
CA GLU A 36 -8.90 -0.64 6.19
C GLU A 36 -9.86 0.14 7.10
N PRO A 37 -10.94 -0.50 7.61
CA PRO A 37 -11.92 0.19 8.45
C PRO A 37 -11.41 0.33 9.90
N ILE A 38 -10.37 1.13 10.08
CA ILE A 38 -9.59 1.26 11.33
C ILE A 38 -10.46 1.76 12.49
N LYS A 39 -11.31 2.76 12.21
CA LYS A 39 -12.18 3.34 13.23
C LYS A 39 -13.15 2.30 13.81
N GLU A 40 -13.74 1.49 12.93
CA GLU A 40 -14.68 0.44 13.33
C GLU A 40 -13.95 -0.69 14.08
N ILE A 41 -12.76 -1.06 13.63
CA ILE A 41 -11.93 -2.08 14.30
C ILE A 41 -11.53 -1.57 15.69
N GLY A 42 -11.07 -0.33 15.81
CA GLY A 42 -10.70 0.26 17.09
C GLY A 42 -11.88 0.31 18.06
N LYS A 43 -13.06 0.64 17.57
CA LYS A 43 -14.29 0.60 18.37
C LYS A 43 -14.57 -0.81 18.90
N LEU A 44 -14.48 -1.82 18.04
CA LEU A 44 -14.67 -3.22 18.41
C LEU A 44 -13.65 -3.67 19.48
N CYS A 45 -12.38 -3.32 19.28
CA CYS A 45 -11.30 -3.66 20.23
C CYS A 45 -11.55 -3.01 21.59
N LYS A 46 -11.95 -1.74 21.59
CA LYS A 46 -12.29 -1.02 22.84
C LYS A 46 -13.46 -1.67 23.57
N GLU A 47 -14.51 -2.04 22.85
CA GLU A 47 -15.70 -2.74 23.44
C GLU A 47 -15.33 -4.06 24.07
N LYS A 48 -14.33 -4.77 23.52
CA LYS A 48 -13.84 -6.05 24.00
C LYS A 48 -12.66 -5.94 24.98
N ASN A 49 -12.19 -4.71 25.28
CA ASN A 49 -11.06 -4.44 26.15
C ASN A 49 -9.77 -5.13 25.66
N ILE A 50 -9.53 -5.08 24.35
CA ILE A 50 -8.36 -5.63 23.65
C ILE A 50 -7.55 -4.46 23.11
N TYR A 51 -6.21 -4.52 23.19
CA TYR A 51 -5.36 -3.48 22.60
C TYR A 51 -5.45 -3.50 21.08
N PHE A 52 -5.42 -2.29 20.49
CA PHE A 52 -5.44 -2.13 19.03
C PHE A 52 -4.17 -1.43 18.54
N HIS A 53 -3.43 -2.14 17.69
CA HIS A 53 -2.27 -1.62 16.95
C HIS A 53 -2.61 -1.48 15.47
N THR A 54 -2.16 -0.39 14.87
CA THR A 54 -2.20 -0.26 13.40
C THR A 54 -0.83 0.12 12.86
N ASP A 55 -0.43 -0.55 11.78
CA ASP A 55 0.70 -0.13 10.97
C ASP A 55 0.19 0.95 10.01
N ALA A 56 0.51 2.21 10.30
CA ALA A 56 0.08 3.37 9.52
C ALA A 56 1.18 3.87 8.55
N VAL A 57 2.19 3.05 8.29
CA VAL A 57 3.34 3.41 7.45
C VAL A 57 2.90 3.94 6.08
N GLN A 58 1.82 3.41 5.50
CA GLN A 58 1.30 3.87 4.20
C GLN A 58 0.20 4.92 4.33
N ALA A 59 -0.28 5.21 5.54
CA ALA A 59 -1.43 6.11 5.75
C ALA A 59 -1.01 7.54 6.13
N ILE A 60 0.11 7.69 6.86
CA ILE A 60 0.59 9.02 7.29
C ILE A 60 0.82 9.91 6.05
N GLY A 61 0.23 11.10 6.07
CA GLY A 61 0.29 12.06 4.96
C GLY A 61 -0.72 11.81 3.84
N HIS A 62 -1.50 10.73 3.95
CA HIS A 62 -2.50 10.37 2.93
C HIS A 62 -3.91 10.18 3.48
N VAL A 63 -4.03 9.91 4.78
CA VAL A 63 -5.34 9.69 5.43
C VAL A 63 -5.37 10.46 6.73
N ASP A 64 -6.52 11.05 7.05
CA ASP A 64 -6.74 11.71 8.33
C ASP A 64 -6.74 10.66 9.45
N ILE A 65 -5.90 10.86 10.46
CA ILE A 65 -5.74 9.92 11.56
C ILE A 65 -5.91 10.66 12.90
N ASP A 66 -6.98 10.35 13.62
CA ASP A 66 -7.14 10.78 15.02
C ASP A 66 -7.11 9.51 15.90
N VAL A 67 -5.99 9.31 16.59
CA VAL A 67 -5.77 8.11 17.39
C VAL A 67 -6.79 7.96 18.53
N LYS A 68 -7.36 9.08 19.03
CA LYS A 68 -8.37 9.05 20.09
C LYS A 68 -9.73 8.65 19.54
N ASP A 69 -10.16 9.32 18.45
CA ASP A 69 -11.44 9.04 17.79
C ASP A 69 -11.48 7.61 17.25
N MET A 70 -10.34 7.13 16.73
CA MET A 70 -10.21 5.78 16.15
C MET A 70 -9.88 4.71 17.20
N ASN A 71 -9.74 5.08 18.50
CA ASN A 71 -9.42 4.16 19.60
C ASN A 71 -8.15 3.34 19.35
N ILE A 72 -7.12 3.96 18.79
CA ILE A 72 -5.84 3.33 18.50
C ILE A 72 -4.97 3.38 19.76
N ASP A 73 -4.45 2.24 20.20
CA ASP A 73 -3.55 2.12 21.35
C ASP A 73 -2.08 2.24 20.95
N LEU A 74 -1.75 1.71 19.76
CA LEU A 74 -0.39 1.69 19.22
C LEU A 74 -0.45 1.99 17.72
N LEU A 75 0.48 2.83 17.23
CA LEU A 75 0.53 3.14 15.81
C LEU A 75 1.99 3.23 15.35
N SER A 76 2.33 2.45 14.33
CA SER A 76 3.67 2.46 13.73
C SER A 76 3.72 3.37 12.51
N MET A 77 4.83 4.11 12.37
CA MET A 77 5.08 4.95 11.20
C MET A 77 6.57 4.93 10.82
N SER A 78 6.87 5.23 9.56
CA SER A 78 8.24 5.27 9.03
C SER A 78 8.45 6.55 8.22
N ALA A 79 9.45 7.35 8.60
CA ALA A 79 9.65 8.70 8.08
C ALA A 79 9.78 8.74 6.55
N HIS A 80 10.50 7.78 5.95
CA HIS A 80 10.76 7.79 4.51
C HIS A 80 9.50 7.60 3.64
N LYS A 81 8.37 7.26 4.24
CA LYS A 81 7.10 7.09 3.51
C LYS A 81 6.34 8.42 3.35
N PHE A 82 6.75 9.45 4.07
CA PHE A 82 6.23 10.81 3.94
C PHE A 82 7.37 11.83 3.81
N TYR A 83 8.36 11.45 2.98
CA TYR A 83 9.51 12.27 2.54
C TYR A 83 10.49 12.65 3.65
N GLY A 84 10.46 11.97 4.78
CA GLY A 84 11.43 12.12 5.85
C GLY A 84 12.67 11.23 5.66
N PRO A 85 13.61 11.29 6.60
CA PRO A 85 14.85 10.50 6.47
C PRO A 85 14.61 9.00 6.52
N LYS A 86 15.45 8.24 5.79
CA LYS A 86 15.52 6.78 5.91
C LYS A 86 16.12 6.40 7.26
N GLY A 87 15.77 5.24 7.78
CA GLY A 87 16.36 4.69 9.01
C GLY A 87 15.79 5.24 10.32
N VAL A 88 14.66 5.96 10.25
CA VAL A 88 13.95 6.45 11.42
C VAL A 88 12.45 6.25 11.28
N GLY A 89 11.82 5.86 12.37
CA GLY A 89 10.37 5.72 12.49
C GLY A 89 9.93 6.01 13.92
N ALA A 90 8.64 5.93 14.17
CA ALA A 90 8.10 6.16 15.51
C ALA A 90 6.97 5.17 15.80
N LEU A 91 6.82 4.86 17.07
CA LEU A 91 5.69 4.11 17.61
C LEU A 91 4.93 5.01 18.56
N TYR A 92 3.71 5.38 18.20
CA TYR A 92 2.78 6.01 19.13
C TYR A 92 2.30 4.96 20.12
N ILE A 93 2.30 5.31 21.40
CA ILE A 93 1.84 4.45 22.49
C ILE A 93 0.87 5.27 23.34
N ARG A 94 -0.39 4.87 23.41
CA ARG A 94 -1.41 5.55 24.21
C ARG A 94 -1.01 5.50 25.71
N ASN A 95 -1.25 6.60 26.42
CA ASN A 95 -0.97 6.65 27.86
C ASN A 95 -1.69 5.50 28.59
N GLY A 96 -0.94 4.80 29.44
CA GLY A 96 -1.44 3.65 30.17
C GLY A 96 -1.12 2.29 29.55
N VAL A 97 -0.83 2.26 28.23
CA VAL A 97 -0.42 1.02 27.56
C VAL A 97 1.01 0.67 27.98
N LYS A 98 1.20 -0.56 28.42
CA LYS A 98 2.52 -1.07 28.84
C LYS A 98 3.07 -1.99 27.75
N ILE A 99 4.30 -1.71 27.35
CA ILE A 99 5.04 -2.57 26.41
C ILE A 99 6.37 -2.96 27.04
N GLN A 100 6.91 -4.11 26.63
CA GLN A 100 8.27 -4.52 26.98
C GLN A 100 9.20 -4.10 25.84
N ASN A 101 10.40 -3.65 26.20
CA ASN A 101 11.41 -3.30 25.20
C ASN A 101 11.97 -4.57 24.55
N LEU A 102 12.07 -4.54 23.24
CA LEU A 102 12.71 -5.61 22.45
C LEU A 102 14.24 -5.45 22.47
N ILE A 103 14.71 -4.19 22.43
CA ILE A 103 16.15 -3.87 22.44
C ILE A 103 16.52 -3.44 23.86
N HIS A 104 17.33 -4.25 24.51
CA HIS A 104 17.75 -4.05 25.88
C HIS A 104 19.05 -3.23 25.99
N GLY A 105 19.24 -2.46 27.05
CA GLY A 105 20.41 -1.62 27.28
C GLY A 105 20.08 -0.43 28.18
N GLY A 106 20.53 0.76 27.80
CA GLY A 106 20.29 1.98 28.56
C GLY A 106 18.82 2.40 28.58
N GLY A 107 18.52 3.43 29.37
CA GLY A 107 17.14 3.87 29.62
C GLY A 107 16.56 4.85 28.61
N GLN A 108 17.11 4.90 27.39
CA GLN A 108 16.61 5.81 26.34
C GLN A 108 15.13 5.51 26.02
N GLU A 109 14.45 6.46 25.41
CA GLU A 109 13.02 6.39 25.08
C GLU A 109 12.18 5.97 26.30
N ARG A 110 12.55 6.49 27.50
CA ARG A 110 11.88 6.18 28.77
C ARG A 110 11.90 4.67 29.07
N GLY A 111 13.03 4.01 28.73
CA GLY A 111 13.24 2.58 28.94
C GLY A 111 12.54 1.67 27.96
N LYS A 112 11.93 2.22 26.90
CA LYS A 112 11.17 1.41 25.90
C LYS A 112 12.00 0.95 24.72
N ARG A 113 13.14 1.62 24.46
CA ARG A 113 14.02 1.28 23.35
C ARG A 113 15.41 1.83 23.62
N ALA A 114 16.33 0.92 23.91
CA ALA A 114 17.71 1.27 24.22
C ALA A 114 18.49 1.72 22.99
N SER A 115 19.64 2.30 23.19
CA SER A 115 20.57 2.88 22.23
C SER A 115 20.41 4.40 22.11
N THR A 116 21.53 5.08 21.87
CA THR A 116 21.59 6.53 21.67
C THR A 116 20.60 6.99 20.59
N GLU A 117 19.90 8.05 20.86
CA GLU A 117 18.87 8.57 19.97
C GLU A 117 19.49 9.12 18.66
N ASN A 118 18.88 8.79 17.54
CA ASN A 118 19.23 9.37 16.23
C ASN A 118 18.60 10.76 16.11
N ILE A 119 19.21 11.75 16.78
CA ILE A 119 18.65 13.11 16.91
C ILE A 119 18.33 13.71 15.52
N ALA A 120 19.27 13.59 14.58
CA ALA A 120 19.07 14.14 13.22
C ALA A 120 17.86 13.50 12.52
N GLY A 121 17.75 12.17 12.61
CA GLY A 121 16.61 11.44 12.03
C GLY A 121 15.29 11.81 12.71
N ILE A 122 15.30 11.93 14.03
CA ILE A 122 14.09 12.28 14.83
C ILE A 122 13.60 13.68 14.46
N VAL A 123 14.50 14.66 14.39
CA VAL A 123 14.14 16.04 14.00
C VAL A 123 13.61 16.07 12.54
N GLY A 124 14.28 15.32 11.65
CA GLY A 124 13.84 15.19 10.27
C GLY A 124 12.47 14.54 10.13
N LEU A 125 12.18 13.49 10.93
CA LEU A 125 10.86 12.86 10.99
C LEU A 125 9.81 13.87 11.45
N GLY A 126 10.11 14.62 12.53
CA GLY A 126 9.20 15.63 13.07
C GLY A 126 8.83 16.70 12.04
N LYS A 127 9.84 17.19 11.29
CA LYS A 127 9.58 18.21 10.24
C LYS A 127 8.82 17.59 9.06
N ALA A 128 9.16 16.36 8.69
CA ALA A 128 8.50 15.68 7.57
C ALA A 128 7.01 15.43 7.85
N ILE A 129 6.66 14.99 9.07
CA ILE A 129 5.25 14.74 9.40
C ILE A 129 4.44 16.05 9.46
N GLU A 130 5.06 17.12 9.99
CA GLU A 130 4.45 18.46 9.99
C GLU A 130 4.08 18.89 8.57
N LEU A 131 5.04 18.83 7.65
CA LEU A 131 4.84 19.22 6.24
C LEU A 131 3.84 18.27 5.54
N ALA A 132 3.91 16.98 5.80
CA ALA A 132 2.99 16.00 5.21
C ALA A 132 1.54 16.28 5.60
N ILE A 133 1.29 16.63 6.86
CA ILE A 133 -0.08 16.94 7.33
C ILE A 133 -0.54 18.29 6.77
N GLU A 134 0.34 19.29 6.77
CA GLU A 134 0.03 20.62 6.23
C GLU A 134 -0.38 20.55 4.75
N ASN A 135 0.36 19.79 3.95
CA ASN A 135 0.16 19.71 2.49
C ASN A 135 -0.88 18.65 2.09
N MET A 136 -1.28 17.77 3.01
CA MET A 136 -2.12 16.59 2.73
C MET A 136 -3.37 16.89 1.90
N PRO A 137 -4.19 17.92 2.18
CA PRO A 137 -5.41 18.15 1.42
C PRO A 137 -5.15 18.43 -0.07
N GLU A 138 -4.19 19.29 -0.37
CA GLU A 138 -3.85 19.67 -1.75
C GLU A 138 -3.15 18.52 -2.49
N GLU A 139 -2.18 17.88 -1.82
CA GLU A 139 -1.47 16.73 -2.38
C GLU A 139 -2.42 15.58 -2.68
N ASN A 140 -3.28 15.22 -1.74
CA ASN A 140 -4.22 14.12 -1.94
C ASN A 140 -5.18 14.38 -3.10
N LYS A 141 -5.64 15.64 -3.25
CA LYS A 141 -6.51 16.02 -4.37
C LYS A 141 -5.78 15.86 -5.71
N LYS A 142 -4.53 16.34 -5.78
CA LYS A 142 -3.68 16.21 -6.97
C LYS A 142 -3.45 14.72 -7.30
N LEU A 143 -2.98 13.95 -6.31
CA LEU A 143 -2.64 12.53 -6.49
C LEU A 143 -3.87 11.71 -6.89
N ALA A 144 -5.02 11.97 -6.27
CA ALA A 144 -6.27 11.29 -6.61
C ALA A 144 -6.69 11.55 -8.07
N ASN A 145 -6.50 12.78 -8.56
CA ASN A 145 -6.80 13.12 -9.96
C ASN A 145 -5.85 12.38 -10.92
N LEU A 146 -4.53 12.42 -10.65
CA LEU A 146 -3.52 11.73 -11.45
C LEU A 146 -3.78 10.21 -11.46
N ARG A 147 -4.03 9.62 -10.29
CA ARG A 147 -4.40 8.21 -10.14
C ARG A 147 -5.64 7.86 -10.95
N GLY A 148 -6.69 8.69 -10.82
CA GLY A 148 -7.96 8.48 -11.53
C GLY A 148 -7.79 8.52 -13.05
N LYS A 149 -7.04 9.50 -13.56
CA LYS A 149 -6.70 9.62 -14.99
C LYS A 149 -5.95 8.37 -15.45
N LEU A 150 -4.92 7.98 -14.72
CA LEU A 150 -4.08 6.82 -15.07
C LEU A 150 -4.91 5.53 -15.15
N ILE A 151 -5.70 5.23 -14.12
CA ILE A 151 -6.53 4.01 -14.07
C ILE A 151 -7.52 4.00 -15.25
N LYS A 152 -8.27 5.08 -15.41
CA LYS A 152 -9.31 5.20 -16.44
C LYS A 152 -8.73 5.02 -17.86
N GLU A 153 -7.62 5.70 -18.14
CA GLU A 153 -7.02 5.67 -19.47
C GLU A 153 -6.31 4.34 -19.76
N VAL A 154 -5.71 3.69 -18.74
CA VAL A 154 -5.14 2.35 -18.91
C VAL A 154 -6.24 1.35 -19.25
N GLU A 155 -7.35 1.35 -18.49
CA GLU A 155 -8.48 0.44 -18.75
C GLU A 155 -9.11 0.68 -20.14
N LYS A 156 -9.09 1.92 -20.62
CA LYS A 156 -9.63 2.29 -21.94
C LYS A 156 -8.70 1.87 -23.11
N ARG A 157 -7.38 2.02 -22.93
CA ARG A 157 -6.39 1.84 -24.00
C ARG A 157 -5.85 0.41 -24.11
N ILE A 158 -5.87 -0.33 -22.99
CA ILE A 158 -5.26 -1.67 -22.92
C ILE A 158 -6.37 -2.68 -22.57
N PRO A 159 -6.73 -3.58 -23.47
CA PRO A 159 -7.73 -4.60 -23.15
C PRO A 159 -7.17 -5.65 -22.18
N GLU A 160 -8.05 -6.40 -21.54
CA GLU A 160 -7.69 -7.51 -20.64
C GLU A 160 -6.75 -7.07 -19.54
N VAL A 161 -7.17 -6.03 -18.81
CA VAL A 161 -6.50 -5.55 -17.61
C VAL A 161 -7.44 -5.67 -16.40
N LYS A 162 -6.87 -5.78 -15.21
CA LYS A 162 -7.64 -5.88 -13.98
C LYS A 162 -7.07 -4.92 -12.94
N LEU A 163 -7.88 -3.96 -12.50
CA LEU A 163 -7.52 -3.09 -11.37
C LEU A 163 -7.57 -3.92 -10.09
N ASN A 164 -6.48 -3.97 -9.34
CA ASN A 164 -6.36 -4.69 -8.08
C ASN A 164 -6.68 -3.75 -6.91
N GLY A 165 -7.44 -4.26 -5.93
CA GLY A 165 -7.89 -3.46 -4.80
C GLY A 165 -9.20 -2.71 -5.09
N PRO A 166 -9.61 -1.80 -4.20
CA PRO A 166 -10.94 -1.19 -4.29
C PRO A 166 -11.11 -0.26 -5.50
N ARG A 167 -12.26 -0.37 -6.15
CA ARG A 167 -12.69 0.58 -7.19
C ARG A 167 -13.26 1.86 -6.58
N ASP A 168 -13.77 1.77 -5.36
CA ASP A 168 -14.21 2.94 -4.59
C ASP A 168 -12.96 3.78 -4.24
N MET A 169 -12.85 4.94 -4.85
CA MET A 169 -11.67 5.79 -4.72
C MET A 169 -11.55 6.43 -3.32
N GLY A 170 -12.62 6.41 -2.52
CA GLY A 170 -12.59 6.81 -1.10
C GLY A 170 -12.01 5.72 -0.19
N LYS A 171 -11.90 4.49 -0.69
CA LYS A 171 -11.32 3.34 0.03
C LYS A 171 -9.95 2.95 -0.49
N ARG A 172 -9.36 3.79 -1.35
CA ARG A 172 -8.03 3.57 -1.93
C ARG A 172 -7.12 4.76 -1.64
N LEU A 173 -5.89 4.49 -1.24
CA LEU A 173 -4.86 5.52 -1.08
C LEU A 173 -4.80 6.41 -2.34
N PRO A 174 -4.63 7.72 -2.18
CA PRO A 174 -4.67 8.64 -3.34
C PRO A 174 -3.55 8.43 -4.34
N ASN A 175 -2.46 7.83 -3.92
CA ASN A 175 -1.22 7.69 -4.68
C ASN A 175 -0.98 6.29 -5.25
N ASN A 176 -1.91 5.34 -5.08
CA ASN A 176 -1.67 3.92 -5.43
C ASN A 176 -2.46 3.49 -6.66
N VAL A 177 -1.75 2.92 -7.64
CA VAL A 177 -2.31 2.21 -8.79
C VAL A 177 -1.68 0.82 -8.81
N ASN A 178 -2.50 -0.22 -8.87
CA ASN A 178 -2.04 -1.60 -9.05
C ASN A 178 -2.95 -2.28 -10.07
N ILE A 179 -2.38 -2.66 -11.20
CA ILE A 179 -3.12 -3.25 -12.32
C ILE A 179 -2.40 -4.51 -12.79
N SER A 180 -3.14 -5.59 -12.98
CA SER A 180 -2.64 -6.82 -13.62
C SER A 180 -2.96 -6.79 -15.12
N PHE A 181 -1.98 -7.15 -15.92
CA PHE A 181 -2.05 -7.24 -17.39
C PHE A 181 -2.03 -8.72 -17.78
N ILE A 182 -3.14 -9.24 -18.25
CA ILE A 182 -3.25 -10.66 -18.62
C ILE A 182 -2.31 -10.97 -19.80
N GLY A 183 -1.57 -12.07 -19.69
CA GLY A 183 -0.63 -12.53 -20.70
C GLY A 183 0.73 -11.83 -20.68
N ILE A 184 1.04 -11.12 -19.58
CA ILE A 184 2.29 -10.38 -19.41
C ILE A 184 3.05 -10.96 -18.20
N GLU A 185 4.36 -10.98 -18.29
CA GLU A 185 5.26 -11.32 -17.20
C GLU A 185 5.80 -10.00 -16.61
N GLY A 186 5.54 -9.79 -15.31
CA GLY A 186 5.74 -8.48 -14.66
C GLY A 186 7.18 -8.00 -14.61
N GLU A 187 8.15 -8.91 -14.42
CA GLU A 187 9.58 -8.53 -14.38
C GLU A 187 10.05 -7.99 -15.73
N THR A 188 9.65 -8.65 -16.81
CA THR A 188 9.95 -8.19 -18.16
C THR A 188 9.31 -6.81 -18.41
N LEU A 189 8.07 -6.63 -17.94
CA LEU A 189 7.38 -5.33 -18.04
C LEU A 189 8.16 -4.24 -17.29
N LEU A 190 8.68 -4.54 -16.09
CA LEU A 190 9.48 -3.57 -15.32
C LEU A 190 10.76 -3.16 -16.06
N LEU A 191 11.44 -4.13 -16.69
CA LEU A 191 12.66 -3.85 -17.46
C LEU A 191 12.36 -2.90 -18.63
N ASP A 192 11.27 -3.17 -19.36
CA ASP A 192 10.87 -2.30 -20.49
C ASP A 192 10.50 -0.89 -20.02
N LEU A 193 9.80 -0.80 -18.89
CA LEU A 193 9.44 0.50 -18.32
C LEU A 193 10.69 1.27 -17.88
N ASP A 194 11.63 0.59 -17.21
CA ASP A 194 12.89 1.18 -16.76
C ASP A 194 13.70 1.73 -17.94
N MET A 195 13.76 1.00 -19.06
CA MET A 195 14.42 1.46 -20.29
C MET A 195 13.77 2.71 -20.88
N ASN A 196 12.52 2.99 -20.50
CA ASN A 196 11.78 4.19 -20.92
C ASN A 196 11.70 5.23 -19.78
N GLY A 197 12.49 5.06 -18.70
CA GLY A 197 12.55 6.01 -17.58
C GLY A 197 11.31 6.00 -16.68
N ILE A 198 10.53 4.93 -16.73
CA ILE A 198 9.32 4.75 -15.90
C ILE A 198 9.62 3.71 -14.82
N PHE A 199 9.51 4.11 -13.55
CA PHE A 199 9.85 3.23 -12.42
C PHE A 199 8.57 2.68 -11.76
N GLY A 200 8.47 1.37 -11.70
CA GLY A 200 7.33 0.65 -11.09
C GLY A 200 7.78 -0.51 -10.22
N SER A 201 6.84 -1.34 -9.81
CA SER A 201 7.11 -2.56 -9.05
C SER A 201 6.03 -3.60 -9.39
N THR A 202 6.36 -4.89 -9.26
CA THR A 202 5.39 -5.99 -9.47
C THR A 202 4.66 -6.37 -8.18
N GLY A 203 4.97 -5.73 -7.06
CA GLY A 203 4.35 -6.04 -5.76
C GLY A 203 4.93 -5.17 -4.69
N SER A 204 5.27 -5.76 -3.55
CA SER A 204 6.02 -5.04 -2.52
C SER A 204 7.47 -4.90 -2.94
N ALA A 205 7.99 -3.68 -2.93
CA ALA A 205 9.41 -3.43 -3.20
C ALA A 205 10.33 -4.14 -2.19
N CYS A 206 9.83 -4.44 -1.00
CA CYS A 206 10.59 -5.15 0.04
C CYS A 206 10.68 -6.67 -0.24
N ALA A 207 9.80 -7.21 -1.08
CA ALA A 207 9.75 -8.63 -1.45
C ALA A 207 10.25 -8.88 -2.88
N SER A 208 10.90 -7.90 -3.50
CA SER A 208 11.36 -7.99 -4.90
C SER A 208 12.39 -9.08 -5.18
N ALA A 209 12.98 -9.68 -4.13
CA ALA A 209 13.92 -10.81 -4.28
C ALA A 209 13.21 -12.16 -4.47
N SER A 210 11.89 -12.23 -4.28
CA SER A 210 11.11 -13.47 -4.47
C SER A 210 10.56 -13.53 -5.90
N LEU A 211 10.70 -14.66 -6.54
CA LEU A 211 10.09 -14.97 -7.84
C LEU A 211 8.62 -15.34 -7.71
N ASP A 212 8.12 -15.52 -6.48
CA ASP A 212 6.73 -15.85 -6.24
C ASP A 212 5.84 -14.59 -6.41
N PRO A 213 4.63 -14.75 -6.94
CA PRO A 213 3.71 -13.63 -7.03
C PRO A 213 3.31 -13.12 -5.65
N SER A 214 2.93 -11.87 -5.58
CA SER A 214 2.52 -11.22 -4.32
C SER A 214 1.46 -12.04 -3.56
N HIS A 215 1.75 -12.37 -2.30
CA HIS A 215 0.78 -13.00 -1.40
C HIS A 215 -0.48 -12.14 -1.22
N VAL A 216 -0.36 -10.80 -1.34
CA VAL A 216 -1.49 -9.87 -1.28
C VAL A 216 -2.43 -10.13 -2.46
N LEU A 217 -1.86 -10.23 -3.68
CA LEU A 217 -2.65 -10.46 -4.89
C LEU A 217 -3.31 -11.85 -4.89
N LEU A 218 -2.58 -12.86 -4.39
CA LEU A 218 -3.15 -14.21 -4.23
C LEU A 218 -4.30 -14.20 -3.20
N SER A 219 -4.13 -13.45 -2.10
CA SER A 219 -5.12 -13.35 -1.02
C SER A 219 -6.43 -12.68 -1.46
N ILE A 220 -6.39 -11.79 -2.45
CA ILE A 220 -7.60 -11.20 -3.03
C ILE A 220 -8.20 -12.06 -4.15
N GLY A 221 -7.67 -13.29 -4.33
CA GLY A 221 -8.24 -14.29 -5.23
C GLY A 221 -7.77 -14.22 -6.68
N LEU A 222 -6.63 -13.57 -6.94
CA LEU A 222 -6.07 -13.61 -8.30
C LEU A 222 -5.42 -14.98 -8.56
N PRO A 223 -5.65 -15.56 -9.74
CA PRO A 223 -4.83 -16.70 -10.15
C PRO A 223 -3.35 -16.31 -10.24
N HIS A 224 -2.47 -17.28 -10.03
CA HIS A 224 -1.02 -17.10 -10.00
C HIS A 224 -0.51 -16.34 -11.24
N GLU A 225 -0.97 -16.76 -12.41
CA GLU A 225 -0.59 -16.17 -13.70
C GLU A 225 -0.97 -14.68 -13.81
N VAL A 226 -2.17 -14.34 -13.31
CA VAL A 226 -2.68 -12.95 -13.34
C VAL A 226 -1.93 -12.09 -12.31
N ALA A 227 -1.59 -12.67 -11.16
CA ALA A 227 -0.83 -11.99 -10.12
C ALA A 227 0.60 -11.66 -10.59
N HIS A 228 1.23 -12.57 -11.34
CA HIS A 228 2.57 -12.33 -11.94
C HIS A 228 2.58 -11.15 -12.92
N GLY A 229 1.50 -10.91 -13.64
CA GLY A 229 1.39 -9.80 -14.59
C GLY A 229 1.03 -8.47 -13.97
N SER A 230 1.24 -8.29 -12.67
CA SER A 230 0.86 -7.05 -11.98
C SER A 230 1.93 -5.96 -12.09
N LEU A 231 1.46 -4.72 -12.18
CA LEU A 231 2.30 -3.51 -12.12
C LEU A 231 1.72 -2.58 -11.06
N ARG A 232 2.57 -2.21 -10.09
CA ARG A 232 2.24 -1.18 -9.11
C ARG A 232 2.98 0.10 -9.48
N LEU A 233 2.23 1.18 -9.63
CA LEU A 233 2.74 2.54 -9.81
C LEU A 233 2.34 3.35 -8.58
N SER A 234 3.33 3.92 -7.89
CA SER A 234 3.13 4.76 -6.69
C SER A 234 3.46 6.20 -7.06
N LEU A 235 2.46 7.06 -7.00
CA LEU A 235 2.61 8.47 -7.34
C LEU A 235 3.13 9.24 -6.13
N GLY A 236 3.85 10.32 -6.37
CA GLY A 236 4.38 11.20 -5.34
C GLY A 236 4.14 12.67 -5.66
N ASP A 237 4.56 13.53 -4.74
CA ASP A 237 4.38 14.99 -4.81
C ASP A 237 4.96 15.61 -6.09
N LYS A 238 6.01 15.01 -6.65
CA LYS A 238 6.69 15.54 -7.86
C LYS A 238 6.01 15.13 -9.16
N ASN A 239 5.15 14.11 -9.13
CA ASN A 239 4.50 13.67 -10.37
C ASN A 239 3.53 14.72 -10.91
N THR A 240 3.48 14.80 -12.25
CA THR A 240 2.68 15.78 -12.99
C THR A 240 1.70 15.08 -13.94
N GLU A 241 0.85 15.84 -14.58
CA GLU A 241 -0.03 15.31 -15.64
C GLU A 241 0.77 14.82 -16.84
N GLU A 242 1.85 15.53 -17.15
CA GLU A 242 2.76 15.20 -18.26
C GLU A 242 3.40 13.82 -18.03
N ASP A 243 3.78 13.50 -16.77
CA ASP A 243 4.30 12.16 -16.43
C ASP A 243 3.25 11.09 -16.71
N ILE A 244 1.99 11.35 -16.31
CA ILE A 244 0.89 10.40 -16.56
C ILE A 244 0.66 10.23 -18.06
N ASP A 245 0.65 11.32 -18.82
CA ASP A 245 0.47 11.28 -20.28
C ASP A 245 1.60 10.48 -20.94
N TYR A 246 2.83 10.64 -20.48
CA TYR A 246 3.98 9.87 -20.97
C TYR A 246 3.81 8.36 -20.68
N VAL A 247 3.42 8.00 -19.46
CA VAL A 247 3.13 6.59 -19.12
C VAL A 247 2.04 6.04 -20.05
N LEU A 248 0.99 6.83 -20.30
CA LEU A 248 -0.15 6.45 -21.16
C LEU A 248 0.23 6.37 -22.64
N GLU A 249 1.32 6.98 -23.07
CA GLU A 249 1.86 6.81 -24.41
C GLU A 249 2.69 5.55 -24.54
N VAL A 250 3.54 5.28 -23.52
CA VAL A 250 4.57 4.22 -23.55
C VAL A 250 3.97 2.85 -23.18
N LEU A 251 3.21 2.77 -22.09
CA LEU A 251 2.74 1.49 -21.52
C LEU A 251 1.92 0.66 -22.52
N PRO A 252 0.95 1.22 -23.28
CA PRO A 252 0.19 0.41 -24.25
C PRO A 252 1.06 -0.21 -25.34
N LYS A 253 2.11 0.50 -25.78
CA LYS A 253 3.04 0.00 -26.81
C LYS A 253 3.82 -1.21 -26.28
N ILE A 254 4.33 -1.10 -25.05
CA ILE A 254 5.06 -2.19 -24.37
C ILE A 254 4.15 -3.41 -24.23
N ILE A 255 2.94 -3.22 -23.66
CA ILE A 255 1.99 -4.32 -23.42
C ILE A 255 1.64 -5.02 -24.74
N LYS A 256 1.37 -4.26 -25.81
CA LYS A 256 1.07 -4.83 -27.11
C LYS A 256 2.23 -5.70 -27.61
N GLN A 257 3.45 -5.15 -27.61
CA GLN A 257 4.65 -5.85 -28.09
C GLN A 257 4.90 -7.14 -27.29
N ARG A 258 4.77 -7.07 -25.96
CA ARG A 258 5.00 -8.25 -25.10
C ARG A 258 3.93 -9.32 -25.31
N ARG A 259 2.67 -8.94 -25.50
CA ARG A 259 1.60 -9.89 -25.79
C ARG A 259 1.79 -10.61 -27.15
N GLU A 260 2.29 -9.90 -28.15
CA GLU A 260 2.61 -10.50 -29.46
C GLU A 260 3.68 -11.60 -29.38
N MET A 261 4.48 -11.60 -28.31
CA MET A 261 5.56 -12.56 -28.08
C MET A 261 5.25 -13.56 -26.97
N SER A 262 4.05 -13.50 -26.37
CA SER A 262 3.71 -14.26 -25.16
C SER A 262 2.88 -15.50 -25.47
N PRO A 263 3.40 -16.71 -25.21
CA PRO A 263 2.58 -17.93 -25.30
C PRO A 263 1.39 -17.90 -24.35
N LEU A 264 1.54 -17.28 -23.17
CA LEU A 264 0.43 -17.13 -22.18
C LEU A 264 -0.72 -16.31 -22.78
N TRP A 265 -0.40 -15.30 -23.56
CA TRP A 265 -1.43 -14.49 -24.23
C TRP A 265 -2.14 -15.28 -25.33
N GLU A 266 -1.41 -16.04 -26.12
CA GLU A 266 -1.98 -16.92 -27.17
C GLU A 266 -2.97 -17.91 -26.56
N ASP A 267 -2.54 -18.60 -25.48
CA ASP A 267 -3.38 -19.58 -24.78
C ASP A 267 -4.62 -18.93 -24.16
N TYR A 268 -4.46 -17.75 -23.57
CA TYR A 268 -5.57 -16.99 -23.00
C TYR A 268 -6.61 -16.66 -24.09
N MET A 269 -6.15 -16.18 -25.25
CA MET A 269 -7.06 -15.78 -26.36
C MET A 269 -7.79 -17.00 -26.94
N LYS A 270 -7.11 -18.14 -27.14
CA LYS A 270 -7.74 -19.40 -27.58
C LYS A 270 -8.87 -19.83 -26.62
N ASN A 271 -8.55 -19.85 -25.32
CA ASN A 271 -9.50 -20.24 -24.27
C ASN A 271 -10.70 -19.28 -24.17
N LYS A 272 -10.52 -18.03 -24.57
CA LYS A 272 -11.58 -17.01 -24.57
C LYS A 272 -12.53 -17.18 -25.78
N GLU A 273 -12.01 -17.58 -26.92
CA GLU A 273 -12.80 -17.81 -28.15
C GLU A 273 -13.65 -19.09 -28.07
N GLU A 274 -13.24 -20.04 -27.22
CA GLU A 274 -13.96 -21.31 -27.02
C GLU A 274 -15.13 -21.22 -26.03
N LYS A 275 -15.30 -20.07 -25.32
CA LYS A 275 -16.38 -19.82 -24.35
C LYS A 275 -17.49 -18.95 -24.95
#